data_bc0a08399ef2819fd6b96e92fade0c04
#
_entry.id   bc0a08399ef2819fd6b96e92fade0c04
#
_cell.length_a   1.000
_cell.length_b   1.000
_cell.length_c   1.000
_cell.angle_alpha   90.00
_cell.angle_beta   90.00
_cell.angle_gamma   90.00
#
_symmetry.space_group_name_H-M   'P 1'
#
loop_
_entity.id
_entity.type
_entity.pdbx_description
1 polymer ?
#
loop_
_entity_poly.entity_id
_entity_poly.type
_entity_poly.pdbx_seq_one_letter_code
_entity_poly.pdbx_strand_id
1 'polypeptide(L)'
;MCTKNVQGNKMGGFVKESEDYRRIEKAIQYIESNFKSQPQLEEIAESVHLSKYHFDRLFKRWAGISPIQFVQFLTLGYTKKRLKESRSILEASRDAGLSSHGRLHDLFVNFDAMTPGEFKREAEGLEISFGFCESPFGDCLGAVTKRGICHFGFVEGRKQSEALNDLFDTWPGAEFTERSTRIRLIVEGIFNGGDSRESQSFNLMVKGTNFQINVWRALLNIPEGCVLSYSDVASQLGKDKAYRAVANAVAMNPIALLIPCHRVISNSGEMYKYRWGSVRKKALLGWEAARTV
;
A
#
# COMPACT_ATOMS: atom_id res chain seq x y z
N MET A 1 48.74 8.54 -30.61
CA MET A 1 48.94 7.73 -29.37
C MET A 1 48.39 8.50 -28.20
N CYS A 2 47.27 8.07 -27.67
CA CYS A 2 46.81 8.36 -26.32
C CYS A 2 45.56 7.51 -26.05
N THR A 3 45.79 6.28 -25.67
CA THR A 3 44.77 5.36 -25.14
C THR A 3 44.55 5.75 -23.68
N LYS A 4 43.43 6.44 -23.35
CA LYS A 4 43.02 6.71 -21.97
C LYS A 4 42.28 5.47 -21.45
N ASN A 5 42.85 4.87 -20.41
CA ASN A 5 42.33 3.85 -19.54
C ASN A 5 40.91 4.20 -19.02
N VAL A 6 39.88 3.49 -19.47
CA VAL A 6 38.48 3.62 -19.00
C VAL A 6 38.08 2.42 -18.11
N GLN A 7 38.99 1.54 -17.74
CA GLN A 7 38.67 0.31 -17.01
C GLN A 7 38.74 0.39 -15.47
N GLY A 8 39.26 1.48 -14.88
CA GLY A 8 39.45 1.58 -13.42
C GLY A 8 38.22 1.92 -12.58
N ASN A 9 37.16 2.47 -13.16
CA ASN A 9 36.04 3.07 -12.38
C ASN A 9 34.82 2.15 -12.21
N LYS A 10 34.68 1.06 -12.97
CA LYS A 10 33.57 0.11 -12.83
C LYS A 10 33.79 -0.94 -11.75
N MET A 11 35.03 -1.37 -11.52
CA MET A 11 35.34 -2.38 -10.48
C MET A 11 35.16 -1.83 -9.05
N GLY A 12 35.48 -0.57 -8.79
CA GLY A 12 35.30 0.06 -7.48
C GLY A 12 33.83 0.23 -7.09
N GLY A 13 32.91 0.37 -8.06
CA GLY A 13 31.47 0.47 -7.82
C GLY A 13 30.88 -0.86 -7.30
N PHE A 14 31.16 -1.97 -7.93
CA PHE A 14 30.67 -3.29 -7.54
C PHE A 14 31.19 -3.77 -6.18
N VAL A 15 32.45 -3.46 -5.84
CA VAL A 15 33.03 -3.80 -4.54
C VAL A 15 32.30 -3.04 -3.42
N LYS A 16 32.06 -1.75 -3.59
CA LYS A 16 31.34 -0.95 -2.62
C LYS A 16 29.87 -1.35 -2.48
N GLU A 17 29.19 -1.67 -3.57
CA GLU A 17 27.82 -2.19 -3.55
C GLU A 17 27.73 -3.54 -2.84
N SER A 18 28.72 -4.41 -3.01
CA SER A 18 28.80 -5.71 -2.32
C SER A 18 29.04 -5.54 -0.81
N GLU A 19 29.88 -4.56 -0.39
CA GLU A 19 30.07 -4.25 1.02
C GLU A 19 28.80 -3.65 1.65
N ASP A 20 28.15 -2.73 0.96
CA ASP A 20 26.88 -2.13 1.39
C ASP A 20 25.81 -3.21 1.55
N TYR A 21 25.70 -4.15 0.60
CA TYR A 21 24.78 -5.27 0.70
C TYR A 21 25.07 -6.15 1.93
N ARG A 22 26.33 -6.51 2.19
CA ARG A 22 26.69 -7.30 3.37
C ARG A 22 26.33 -6.62 4.69
N ARG A 23 26.45 -5.29 4.76
CA ARG A 23 26.03 -4.52 5.92
C ARG A 23 24.53 -4.55 6.09
N ILE A 24 23.76 -4.39 5.01
CA ILE A 24 22.30 -4.48 5.04
C ILE A 24 21.83 -5.88 5.44
N GLU A 25 22.43 -6.93 4.87
CA GLU A 25 22.13 -8.32 5.22
C GLU A 25 22.34 -8.58 6.72
N LYS A 26 23.48 -8.18 7.27
CA LYS A 26 23.76 -8.29 8.71
C LYS A 26 22.74 -7.49 9.56
N ALA A 27 22.39 -6.28 9.12
CA ALA A 27 21.40 -5.47 9.83
C ALA A 27 20.03 -6.14 9.82
N ILE A 28 19.60 -6.71 8.70
CA ILE A 28 18.34 -7.46 8.59
C ILE A 28 18.36 -8.67 9.54
N GLN A 29 19.44 -9.45 9.54
CA GLN A 29 19.60 -10.60 10.45
C GLN A 29 19.57 -10.17 11.93
N TYR A 30 20.22 -9.05 12.25
CA TYR A 30 20.17 -8.48 13.59
C TYR A 30 18.74 -8.10 13.98
N ILE A 31 18.02 -7.40 13.10
CA ILE A 31 16.62 -6.99 13.33
C ILE A 31 15.72 -8.22 13.47
N GLU A 32 15.83 -9.22 12.58
CA GLU A 32 15.04 -10.45 12.66
C GLU A 32 15.24 -11.20 13.99
N SER A 33 16.47 -11.22 14.50
CA SER A 33 16.80 -11.86 15.78
C SER A 33 16.35 -11.05 16.98
N ASN A 34 16.24 -9.72 16.87
CA ASN A 34 16.06 -8.81 18.00
C ASN A 34 14.80 -7.95 17.93
N PHE A 35 13.92 -8.07 16.92
CA PHE A 35 12.76 -7.19 16.77
C PHE A 35 11.83 -7.18 18.00
N LYS A 36 11.78 -8.27 18.78
CA LYS A 36 11.00 -8.36 20.02
C LYS A 36 11.54 -7.46 21.14
N SER A 37 12.82 -7.13 21.13
CA SER A 37 13.39 -6.15 22.06
C SER A 37 13.17 -4.70 21.61
N GLN A 38 12.52 -4.51 20.43
CA GLN A 38 12.23 -3.20 19.83
C GLN A 38 13.50 -2.32 19.69
N PRO A 39 14.55 -2.81 18.99
CA PRO A 39 15.84 -2.14 18.93
C PRO A 39 15.71 -0.74 18.33
N GLN A 40 16.47 0.20 18.88
CA GLN A 40 16.54 1.57 18.39
C GLN A 40 17.46 1.66 17.17
N LEU A 41 17.33 2.74 16.41
CA LEU A 41 18.13 2.95 15.20
C LEU A 41 19.64 2.91 15.47
N GLU A 42 20.07 3.43 16.61
CA GLU A 42 21.45 3.44 17.08
C GLU A 42 21.98 2.01 17.26
N GLU A 43 21.27 1.15 17.96
CA GLU A 43 21.66 -0.24 18.21
C GLU A 43 21.79 -1.04 16.91
N ILE A 44 20.86 -0.84 15.97
CA ILE A 44 20.93 -1.50 14.68
C ILE A 44 22.13 -0.99 13.87
N ALA A 45 22.40 0.30 13.86
CA ALA A 45 23.52 0.90 13.17
C ALA A 45 24.88 0.43 13.76
N GLU A 46 24.99 0.33 15.08
CA GLU A 46 26.16 -0.20 15.78
C GLU A 46 26.46 -1.66 15.41
N SER A 47 25.42 -2.48 15.23
CA SER A 47 25.58 -3.90 14.85
C SER A 47 26.29 -4.09 13.52
N VAL A 48 26.34 -3.05 12.68
CA VAL A 48 27.00 -3.03 11.37
C VAL A 48 28.13 -2.00 11.27
N HIS A 49 28.56 -1.44 12.42
CA HIS A 49 29.65 -0.48 12.55
C HIS A 49 29.46 0.79 11.73
N LEU A 50 28.23 1.33 11.69
CA LEU A 50 27.90 2.56 11.02
C LEU A 50 27.31 3.58 11.99
N SER A 51 27.47 4.87 11.67
CA SER A 51 26.70 5.92 12.35
C SER A 51 25.23 5.82 11.97
N LYS A 52 24.32 6.21 12.87
CA LYS A 52 22.86 6.14 12.62
C LYS A 52 22.41 6.82 11.35
N TYR A 53 22.98 7.99 11.03
CA TYR A 53 22.63 8.76 9.83
C TYR A 53 23.09 8.09 8.54
N HIS A 54 24.29 7.50 8.56
CA HIS A 54 24.80 6.76 7.40
C HIS A 54 24.01 5.48 7.19
N PHE A 55 23.74 4.75 8.27
CA PHE A 55 22.96 3.52 8.22
C PHE A 55 21.53 3.75 7.73
N ASP A 56 20.82 4.75 8.28
CA ASP A 56 19.44 5.07 7.87
C ASP A 56 19.34 5.37 6.36
N ARG A 57 20.27 6.18 5.83
CA ARG A 57 20.32 6.48 4.39
C ARG A 57 20.64 5.22 3.56
N LEU A 58 21.60 4.43 4.02
CA LEU A 58 22.00 3.20 3.36
C LEU A 58 20.84 2.21 3.31
N PHE A 59 20.20 1.98 4.46
CA PHE A 59 19.08 1.04 4.58
C PHE A 59 17.88 1.47 3.74
N LYS A 60 17.51 2.77 3.78
CA LYS A 60 16.43 3.32 2.94
C LYS A 60 16.69 3.15 1.46
N ARG A 61 17.95 3.35 1.03
CA ARG A 61 18.33 3.15 -0.37
C ARG A 61 18.16 1.69 -0.82
N TRP A 62 18.46 0.73 0.06
CA TRP A 62 18.37 -0.69 -0.25
C TRP A 62 16.98 -1.30 -0.01
N ALA A 63 16.35 -1.00 1.10
CA ALA A 63 15.08 -1.60 1.52
C ALA A 63 13.85 -0.78 1.12
N GLY A 64 14.02 0.48 0.70
CA GLY A 64 12.91 1.39 0.37
C GLY A 64 12.13 1.90 1.57
N ILE A 65 12.48 1.46 2.79
CA ILE A 65 11.85 1.87 4.06
C ILE A 65 12.94 2.10 5.11
N SER A 66 12.60 2.81 6.20
CA SER A 66 13.56 2.99 7.29
C SER A 66 13.79 1.70 8.09
N PRO A 67 14.95 1.56 8.79
CA PRO A 67 15.19 0.42 9.68
C PRO A 67 14.08 0.23 10.73
N ILE A 68 13.60 1.31 11.32
CA ILE A 68 12.53 1.27 12.33
C ILE A 68 11.19 0.82 11.70
N GLN A 69 10.88 1.26 10.48
CA GLN A 69 9.71 0.74 9.75
C GLN A 69 9.85 -0.76 9.47
N PHE A 70 11.07 -1.26 9.23
CA PHE A 70 11.30 -2.69 9.05
C PHE A 70 11.11 -3.48 10.35
N VAL A 71 11.56 -2.96 11.51
CA VAL A 71 11.25 -3.52 12.83
C VAL A 71 9.73 -3.58 13.04
N GLN A 72 9.02 -2.49 12.76
CA GLN A 72 7.56 -2.41 12.88
C GLN A 72 6.85 -3.43 11.98
N PHE A 73 7.36 -3.62 10.76
CA PHE A 73 6.85 -4.61 9.82
C PHE A 73 6.95 -6.04 10.37
N LEU A 74 8.12 -6.43 10.90
CA LEU A 74 8.31 -7.75 11.50
C LEU A 74 7.46 -7.93 12.75
N THR A 75 7.38 -6.90 13.60
CA THR A 75 6.55 -6.88 14.80
C THR A 75 5.08 -7.11 14.45
N LEU A 76 4.57 -6.42 13.42
CA LEU A 76 3.19 -6.58 12.95
C LEU A 76 2.94 -8.00 12.41
N GLY A 77 3.85 -8.53 11.59
CA GLY A 77 3.75 -9.88 11.06
C GLY A 77 3.69 -10.94 12.16
N TYR A 78 4.58 -10.82 13.15
CA TYR A 78 4.60 -11.70 14.31
C TYR A 78 3.31 -11.61 15.13
N THR A 79 2.85 -10.38 15.41
CA THR A 79 1.65 -10.16 16.21
C THR A 79 0.39 -10.71 15.52
N LYS A 80 0.28 -10.53 14.20
CA LYS A 80 -0.82 -11.13 13.41
C LYS A 80 -0.85 -12.65 13.56
N LYS A 81 0.32 -13.30 13.51
CA LYS A 81 0.42 -14.76 13.72
C LYS A 81 -0.07 -15.14 15.12
N ARG A 82 0.36 -14.41 16.17
CA ARG A 82 -0.07 -14.67 17.55
C ARG A 82 -1.57 -14.47 17.75
N LEU A 83 -2.16 -13.45 17.16
CA LEU A 83 -3.61 -13.21 17.22
C LEU A 83 -4.42 -14.31 16.53
N LYS A 84 -3.94 -14.85 15.40
CA LYS A 84 -4.56 -16.01 14.72
C LYS A 84 -4.47 -17.31 15.54
N GLU A 85 -3.42 -17.44 16.38
CA GLU A 85 -3.27 -18.55 17.34
C GLU A 85 -4.14 -18.38 18.59
N SER A 86 -5.20 -17.56 18.53
CA SER A 86 -6.16 -17.29 19.61
C SER A 86 -5.58 -16.63 20.87
N ARG A 87 -4.39 -16.01 20.78
CA ARG A 87 -3.83 -15.22 21.87
C ARG A 87 -4.64 -13.96 22.12
N SER A 88 -4.69 -13.51 23.37
CA SER A 88 -5.28 -12.21 23.69
C SER A 88 -4.44 -11.07 23.06
N ILE A 89 -5.08 -9.92 22.81
CA ILE A 89 -4.38 -8.74 22.27
C ILE A 89 -3.25 -8.31 23.20
N LEU A 90 -3.46 -8.42 24.52
CA LEU A 90 -2.46 -8.09 25.54
C LEU A 90 -1.27 -9.05 25.50
N GLU A 91 -1.51 -10.36 25.40
CA GLU A 91 -0.44 -11.35 25.27
C GLU A 91 0.34 -11.16 23.96
N ALA A 92 -0.36 -10.97 22.83
CA ALA A 92 0.27 -10.74 21.55
C ALA A 92 1.14 -9.47 21.53
N SER A 93 0.70 -8.40 22.24
CA SER A 93 1.49 -7.17 22.42
C SER A 93 2.76 -7.43 23.23
N ARG A 94 2.64 -8.14 24.36
CA ARG A 94 3.77 -8.49 25.23
C ARG A 94 4.76 -9.42 24.52
N ASP A 95 4.27 -10.45 23.85
CA ASP A 95 5.09 -11.40 23.09
C ASP A 95 5.88 -10.73 21.96
N ALA A 96 5.37 -9.63 21.43
CA ALA A 96 6.01 -8.83 20.39
C ALA A 96 6.96 -7.73 20.96
N GLY A 97 7.12 -7.66 22.27
CA GLY A 97 7.98 -6.68 22.94
C GLY A 97 7.44 -5.26 22.94
N LEU A 98 6.15 -5.07 22.69
CA LEU A 98 5.53 -3.75 22.72
C LEU A 98 5.21 -3.33 24.15
N SER A 99 5.62 -2.12 24.53
CA SER A 99 5.48 -1.59 25.89
C SER A 99 4.03 -1.30 26.30
N SER A 100 3.11 -1.22 25.36
CA SER A 100 1.71 -0.97 25.64
C SER A 100 0.78 -1.51 24.54
N HIS A 101 -0.48 -1.75 24.92
CA HIS A 101 -1.57 -2.07 23.99
C HIS A 101 -1.80 -0.96 22.95
N GLY A 102 -1.63 0.31 23.34
CA GLY A 102 -1.76 1.45 22.42
C GLY A 102 -0.75 1.39 21.27
N ARG A 103 0.51 1.02 21.55
CA ARG A 103 1.51 0.86 20.49
C ARG A 103 1.17 -0.23 19.49
N LEU A 104 0.56 -1.33 19.95
CA LEU A 104 0.07 -2.35 19.03
C LEU A 104 -1.09 -1.83 18.18
N HIS A 105 -2.03 -1.11 18.80
CA HIS A 105 -3.13 -0.46 18.10
C HIS A 105 -2.62 0.48 16.99
N ASP A 106 -1.69 1.38 17.34
CA ASP A 106 -1.10 2.32 16.39
C ASP A 106 -0.38 1.60 15.24
N LEU A 107 0.31 0.51 15.54
CA LEU A 107 0.99 -0.30 14.54
C LEU A 107 0.01 -0.90 13.52
N PHE A 108 -1.10 -1.45 13.99
CA PHE A 108 -2.14 -2.00 13.10
C PHE A 108 -2.84 -0.90 12.29
N VAL A 109 -3.23 0.20 12.91
CA VAL A 109 -3.90 1.31 12.22
C VAL A 109 -3.00 1.94 11.15
N ASN A 110 -1.70 2.11 11.46
CA ASN A 110 -0.76 2.71 10.51
C ASN A 110 -0.39 1.80 9.33
N PHE A 111 -0.41 0.48 9.50
CA PHE A 111 0.01 -0.46 8.46
C PHE A 111 -1.15 -1.17 7.77
N ASP A 112 -2.24 -1.46 8.47
CA ASP A 112 -3.38 -2.21 7.93
C ASP A 112 -4.69 -1.40 7.91
N ALA A 113 -4.69 -0.17 8.42
CA ALA A 113 -5.87 0.67 8.59
C ALA A 113 -7.00 0.00 9.42
N MET A 114 -6.66 -0.98 10.26
CA MET A 114 -7.57 -1.67 11.17
C MET A 114 -6.93 -1.84 12.55
N THR A 115 -7.74 -2.09 13.57
CA THR A 115 -7.26 -2.37 14.92
C THR A 115 -6.86 -3.86 15.09
N PRO A 116 -6.01 -4.21 16.09
CA PRO A 116 -5.74 -5.60 16.41
C PRO A 116 -7.00 -6.41 16.74
N GLY A 117 -7.99 -5.78 17.37
CA GLY A 117 -9.26 -6.38 17.70
C GLY A 117 -10.09 -6.73 16.46
N GLU A 118 -10.15 -5.82 15.50
CA GLU A 118 -10.80 -6.06 14.19
C GLU A 118 -10.08 -7.14 13.40
N PHE A 119 -8.74 -7.14 13.41
CA PHE A 119 -7.96 -8.19 12.77
C PHE A 119 -8.24 -9.57 13.39
N LYS A 120 -8.26 -9.66 14.73
CA LYS A 120 -8.52 -10.92 15.44
C LYS A 120 -9.92 -11.47 15.16
N ARG A 121 -10.91 -10.58 15.05
CA ARG A 121 -12.30 -10.91 14.76
C ARG A 121 -12.64 -10.94 13.27
N GLU A 122 -11.62 -10.88 12.40
CA GLU A 122 -11.80 -10.85 10.94
C GLU A 122 -12.81 -9.80 10.47
N ALA A 123 -12.75 -8.59 11.06
CA ALA A 123 -13.67 -7.47 10.89
C ALA A 123 -15.04 -7.63 11.60
N GLU A 124 -15.20 -8.58 12.52
CA GLU A 124 -16.40 -8.69 13.35
C GLU A 124 -16.68 -7.37 14.09
N GLY A 125 -17.91 -6.88 14.00
CA GLY A 125 -18.33 -5.59 14.55
C GLY A 125 -17.88 -4.37 13.74
N LEU A 126 -17.33 -4.55 12.54
CA LEU A 126 -17.10 -3.46 11.60
C LEU A 126 -18.38 -3.17 10.82
N GLU A 127 -18.98 -2.00 11.04
CA GLU A 127 -20.14 -1.55 10.28
C GLU A 127 -19.71 -1.00 8.92
N ILE A 128 -20.20 -1.60 7.83
CA ILE A 128 -19.96 -1.15 6.45
C ILE A 128 -21.27 -0.75 5.80
N SER A 129 -21.40 0.53 5.45
CA SER A 129 -22.48 1.01 4.60
C SER A 129 -22.06 0.88 3.14
N PHE A 130 -22.87 0.24 2.31
CA PHE A 130 -22.61 0.08 0.89
C PHE A 130 -23.79 0.48 0.02
N GLY A 131 -23.58 0.65 -1.27
CA GLY A 131 -24.66 0.89 -2.22
C GLY A 131 -24.16 0.99 -3.65
N PHE A 132 -25.09 0.75 -4.57
CA PHE A 132 -24.87 0.96 -5.98
C PHE A 132 -25.36 2.36 -6.38
N CYS A 133 -24.64 2.99 -7.30
CA CYS A 133 -25.06 4.25 -7.89
C CYS A 133 -24.42 4.44 -9.28
N GLU A 134 -24.97 5.35 -10.05
CA GLU A 134 -24.38 5.77 -11.32
C GLU A 134 -23.19 6.71 -11.09
N SER A 135 -22.23 6.65 -12.00
CA SER A 135 -21.11 7.57 -12.08
C SER A 135 -20.88 8.02 -13.51
N PRO A 136 -20.10 9.07 -13.80
CA PRO A 136 -19.76 9.48 -15.17
C PRO A 136 -19.09 8.38 -16.01
N PHE A 137 -18.59 7.32 -15.37
CA PHE A 137 -17.93 6.20 -16.01
C PHE A 137 -18.71 4.88 -15.89
N GLY A 138 -20.03 4.95 -15.64
CA GLY A 138 -20.93 3.80 -15.51
C GLY A 138 -21.25 3.46 -14.05
N ASP A 139 -22.03 2.40 -13.89
CA ASP A 139 -22.48 1.96 -12.57
C ASP A 139 -21.30 1.57 -11.68
N CYS A 140 -21.42 1.90 -10.40
CA CYS A 140 -20.39 1.62 -9.41
C CYS A 140 -20.99 1.10 -8.10
N LEU A 141 -20.18 0.33 -7.36
CA LEU A 141 -20.40 -0.06 -5.99
C LEU A 141 -19.45 0.73 -5.11
N GLY A 142 -19.99 1.46 -4.16
CA GLY A 142 -19.23 2.13 -3.10
C GLY A 142 -19.48 1.47 -1.74
N ALA A 143 -18.48 1.47 -0.87
CA ALA A 143 -18.65 1.07 0.52
C ALA A 143 -17.78 1.92 1.45
N VAL A 144 -18.35 2.26 2.61
CA VAL A 144 -17.72 3.14 3.59
C VAL A 144 -17.89 2.61 5.00
N THR A 145 -16.91 2.87 5.82
CA THR A 145 -16.94 2.70 7.28
C THR A 145 -16.99 4.06 7.97
N LYS A 146 -16.98 4.08 9.30
CA LYS A 146 -16.76 5.32 10.09
C LYS A 146 -15.35 5.92 9.87
N ARG A 147 -14.40 5.14 9.33
CA ARG A 147 -13.01 5.58 9.12
C ARG A 147 -12.72 6.05 7.71
N GLY A 148 -13.57 5.72 6.75
CA GLY A 148 -13.38 6.12 5.36
C GLY A 148 -13.93 5.13 4.35
N ILE A 149 -13.63 5.41 3.08
CA ILE A 149 -14.02 4.57 1.94
C ILE A 149 -13.20 3.27 1.98
N CYS A 150 -13.89 2.13 2.01
CA CYS A 150 -13.24 0.82 2.04
C CYS A 150 -13.41 0.00 0.75
N HIS A 151 -14.29 0.45 -0.14
CA HIS A 151 -14.45 -0.09 -1.50
C HIS A 151 -15.03 0.98 -2.42
N PHE A 152 -14.49 1.05 -3.63
CA PHE A 152 -15.08 1.79 -4.74
C PHE A 152 -14.67 1.10 -6.05
N GLY A 153 -15.63 0.59 -6.80
CA GLY A 153 -15.37 -0.14 -8.03
C GLY A 153 -16.51 -0.06 -9.03
N PHE A 154 -16.19 -0.12 -10.33
CA PHE A 154 -17.20 -0.12 -11.39
C PHE A 154 -17.75 -1.53 -11.60
N VAL A 155 -19.04 -1.62 -11.90
CA VAL A 155 -19.80 -2.88 -11.94
C VAL A 155 -20.08 -3.34 -13.38
N GLU A 156 -19.97 -2.42 -14.37
CA GLU A 156 -20.28 -2.70 -15.76
C GLU A 156 -19.56 -3.96 -16.29
N GLY A 157 -20.31 -4.83 -16.97
CA GLY A 157 -19.82 -6.13 -17.46
C GLY A 157 -19.73 -7.22 -16.39
N ARG A 158 -20.06 -6.91 -15.14
CA ARG A 158 -20.13 -7.85 -14.02
C ARG A 158 -21.54 -7.83 -13.42
N LYS A 159 -21.99 -8.98 -12.88
CA LYS A 159 -23.21 -9.00 -12.09
C LYS A 159 -23.00 -8.24 -10.79
N GLN A 160 -24.01 -7.50 -10.33
CA GLN A 160 -23.96 -6.81 -9.03
C GLN A 160 -23.62 -7.77 -7.89
N SER A 161 -24.11 -9.01 -7.97
CA SER A 161 -23.79 -10.08 -7.00
C SER A 161 -22.30 -10.41 -6.93
N GLU A 162 -21.58 -10.40 -8.05
CA GLU A 162 -20.14 -10.66 -8.08
C GLU A 162 -19.35 -9.51 -7.43
N ALA A 163 -19.77 -8.27 -7.65
CA ALA A 163 -19.16 -7.12 -7.01
C ALA A 163 -19.40 -7.09 -5.49
N LEU A 164 -20.59 -7.51 -5.04
CA LEU A 164 -20.91 -7.67 -3.61
C LEU A 164 -20.09 -8.80 -2.98
N ASN A 165 -19.94 -9.93 -3.67
CA ASN A 165 -19.14 -11.04 -3.15
C ASN A 165 -17.68 -10.60 -2.95
N ASP A 166 -17.08 -9.85 -3.87
CA ASP A 166 -15.74 -9.30 -3.70
C ASP A 166 -15.64 -8.40 -2.45
N LEU A 167 -16.66 -7.61 -2.17
CA LEU A 167 -16.72 -6.76 -0.98
C LEU A 167 -16.83 -7.60 0.29
N PHE A 168 -17.73 -8.58 0.32
CA PHE A 168 -17.96 -9.47 1.47
C PHE A 168 -16.75 -10.34 1.77
N ASP A 169 -16.10 -10.89 0.73
CA ASP A 169 -14.88 -11.70 0.87
C ASP A 169 -13.70 -10.86 1.39
N THR A 170 -13.68 -9.57 1.08
CA THR A 170 -12.65 -8.66 1.61
C THR A 170 -12.82 -8.42 3.10
N TRP A 171 -14.06 -8.36 3.59
CA TRP A 171 -14.41 -8.02 4.96
C TRP A 171 -15.30 -9.08 5.62
N PRO A 172 -14.85 -10.35 5.73
CA PRO A 172 -15.64 -11.39 6.39
C PRO A 172 -15.90 -10.98 7.84
N GLY A 173 -17.09 -11.22 8.33
CA GLY A 173 -17.48 -10.86 9.69
C GLY A 173 -17.89 -9.40 9.91
N ALA A 174 -17.84 -8.53 8.89
CA ALA A 174 -18.41 -7.19 8.97
C ALA A 174 -19.94 -7.21 8.88
N GLU A 175 -20.56 -6.22 9.49
CA GLU A 175 -22.00 -5.95 9.37
C GLU A 175 -22.26 -5.03 8.18
N PHE A 176 -22.97 -5.52 7.16
CA PHE A 176 -23.23 -4.77 5.94
C PHE A 176 -24.64 -4.21 5.97
N THR A 177 -24.75 -2.88 5.72
CA THR A 177 -26.02 -2.20 5.59
C THR A 177 -26.08 -1.44 4.28
N GLU A 178 -27.11 -1.66 3.47
CA GLU A 178 -27.30 -0.92 2.23
C GLU A 178 -27.76 0.51 2.54
N ARG A 179 -27.03 1.50 2.00
CA ARG A 179 -27.24 2.94 2.17
C ARG A 179 -26.98 3.69 0.87
N SER A 180 -27.69 3.33 -0.20
CA SER A 180 -27.43 3.83 -1.56
C SER A 180 -27.44 5.36 -1.66
N THR A 181 -28.34 6.07 -0.94
CA THR A 181 -28.35 7.54 -0.91
C THR A 181 -27.05 8.13 -0.34
N ARG A 182 -26.55 7.55 0.77
CA ARG A 182 -25.28 8.00 1.37
C ARG A 182 -24.11 7.77 0.43
N ILE A 183 -24.06 6.61 -0.23
CA ILE A 183 -22.99 6.26 -1.17
C ILE A 183 -23.03 7.18 -2.38
N ARG A 184 -24.21 7.49 -2.91
CA ARG A 184 -24.38 8.45 -4.02
C ARG A 184 -23.73 9.80 -3.70
N LEU A 185 -24.02 10.39 -2.54
CA LEU A 185 -23.43 11.67 -2.14
C LEU A 185 -21.90 11.64 -2.09
N ILE A 186 -21.33 10.51 -1.62
CA ILE A 186 -19.88 10.33 -1.58
C ILE A 186 -19.32 10.25 -3.00
N VAL A 187 -19.96 9.48 -3.88
CA VAL A 187 -19.52 9.32 -5.27
C VAL A 187 -19.64 10.65 -6.03
N GLU A 188 -20.72 11.40 -5.84
CA GLU A 188 -20.85 12.76 -6.39
C GLU A 188 -19.69 13.64 -5.91
N GLY A 189 -19.31 13.58 -4.63
CA GLY A 189 -18.17 14.32 -4.10
C GLY A 189 -16.82 13.92 -4.73
N ILE A 190 -16.64 12.63 -5.05
CA ILE A 190 -15.42 12.14 -5.74
C ILE A 190 -15.26 12.77 -7.13
N PHE A 191 -16.35 12.91 -7.87
CA PHE A 191 -16.32 13.42 -9.24
C PHE A 191 -16.45 14.94 -9.35
N ASN A 192 -17.15 15.60 -8.42
CA ASN A 192 -17.41 17.05 -8.43
C ASN A 192 -16.32 17.86 -7.70
N GLY A 193 -15.45 17.22 -6.91
CA GLY A 193 -14.42 17.88 -6.10
C GLY A 193 -13.33 18.63 -6.88
N GLY A 194 -13.35 18.57 -8.22
CA GLY A 194 -12.39 19.28 -9.07
C GLY A 194 -12.66 20.75 -9.31
N ASP A 195 -13.92 21.21 -9.13
CA ASP A 195 -14.32 22.59 -9.40
C ASP A 195 -14.33 23.51 -8.16
N SER A 196 -14.30 22.95 -6.96
CA SER A 196 -14.20 23.73 -5.73
C SER A 196 -12.76 23.80 -5.26
N ARG A 197 -12.26 24.99 -4.95
CA ARG A 197 -10.90 25.26 -4.39
C ARG A 197 -10.61 24.53 -3.06
N GLU A 198 -11.56 23.82 -2.50
CA GLU A 198 -11.43 22.89 -1.38
C GLU A 198 -11.46 21.46 -1.94
N SER A 199 -10.27 20.90 -2.19
CA SER A 199 -10.13 19.48 -2.48
C SER A 199 -10.65 18.68 -1.28
N GLN A 200 -11.83 18.03 -1.42
CA GLN A 200 -12.33 17.11 -0.41
C GLN A 200 -11.32 15.99 -0.23
N SER A 201 -10.68 15.94 0.92
CA SER A 201 -9.82 14.82 1.28
C SER A 201 -10.68 13.64 1.73
N PHE A 202 -10.58 12.51 1.05
CA PHE A 202 -11.27 11.28 1.44
C PHE A 202 -10.32 10.40 2.25
N ASN A 203 -10.76 9.98 3.43
CA ASN A 203 -10.08 8.94 4.17
C ASN A 203 -10.32 7.60 3.48
N LEU A 204 -9.25 6.83 3.26
CA LEU A 204 -9.32 5.50 2.66
C LEU A 204 -8.99 4.45 3.72
N MET A 205 -9.80 3.40 3.77
CA MET A 205 -9.57 2.23 4.61
C MET A 205 -9.35 1.01 3.71
N VAL A 206 -8.11 0.55 3.61
CA VAL A 206 -7.75 -0.57 2.73
C VAL A 206 -7.23 -1.76 3.53
N LYS A 207 -7.56 -2.96 3.07
CA LYS A 207 -7.04 -4.23 3.58
C LYS A 207 -6.21 -4.89 2.48
N GLY A 208 -5.00 -5.31 2.82
CA GLY A 208 -4.09 -5.96 1.89
C GLY A 208 -2.78 -6.36 2.55
N THR A 209 -1.92 -7.03 1.81
CA THR A 209 -0.56 -7.32 2.26
C THR A 209 0.25 -6.02 2.34
N ASN A 210 1.29 -5.98 3.16
CA ASN A 210 2.17 -4.81 3.25
C ASN A 210 2.75 -4.39 1.89
N PHE A 211 3.03 -5.35 1.03
CA PHE A 211 3.49 -5.06 -0.33
C PHE A 211 2.40 -4.34 -1.13
N GLN A 212 1.16 -4.81 -1.09
CA GLN A 212 0.02 -4.16 -1.75
C GLN A 212 -0.21 -2.74 -1.20
N ILE A 213 -0.21 -2.58 0.12
CA ILE A 213 -0.36 -1.27 0.77
C ILE A 213 0.74 -0.30 0.31
N ASN A 214 1.99 -0.74 0.25
CA ASN A 214 3.10 0.11 -0.21
C ASN A 214 2.97 0.46 -1.69
N VAL A 215 2.53 -0.48 -2.53
CA VAL A 215 2.22 -0.19 -3.93
C VAL A 215 1.10 0.84 -4.01
N TRP A 216 -0.04 0.64 -3.32
CA TRP A 216 -1.17 1.57 -3.37
C TRP A 216 -0.80 2.97 -2.85
N ARG A 217 0.05 3.07 -1.81
CA ARG A 217 0.61 4.36 -1.36
C ARG A 217 1.47 5.03 -2.44
N ALA A 218 2.31 4.27 -3.14
CA ALA A 218 3.09 4.82 -4.25
C ALA A 218 2.19 5.35 -5.36
N LEU A 219 1.07 4.66 -5.66
CA LEU A 219 0.12 5.13 -6.67
C LEU A 219 -0.49 6.49 -6.30
N LEU A 220 -0.77 6.75 -5.02
CA LEU A 220 -1.34 8.04 -4.58
C LEU A 220 -0.43 9.25 -4.89
N ASN A 221 0.86 9.00 -5.10
CA ASN A 221 1.83 10.05 -5.45
C ASN A 221 1.89 10.34 -6.97
N ILE A 222 1.17 9.59 -7.80
CA ILE A 222 1.13 9.83 -9.25
C ILE A 222 0.13 10.96 -9.53
N PRO A 223 0.56 12.13 -10.02
CA PRO A 223 -0.34 13.27 -10.28
C PRO A 223 -1.39 12.95 -11.35
N GLU A 224 -2.49 13.71 -11.36
CA GLU A 224 -3.46 13.69 -12.46
C GLU A 224 -2.77 14.05 -13.78
N GLY A 225 -3.20 13.42 -14.87
CA GLY A 225 -2.60 13.60 -16.19
C GLY A 225 -1.23 12.94 -16.39
N CYS A 226 -0.63 12.35 -15.34
CA CYS A 226 0.63 11.62 -15.42
C CYS A 226 0.41 10.12 -15.42
N VAL A 227 1.32 9.40 -16.08
CA VAL A 227 1.34 7.94 -16.08
C VAL A 227 2.73 7.43 -15.73
N LEU A 228 2.80 6.29 -15.04
CA LEU A 228 4.02 5.55 -14.76
C LEU A 228 3.92 4.14 -15.32
N SER A 229 5.06 3.53 -15.61
CA SER A 229 5.09 2.11 -15.91
C SER A 229 5.10 1.27 -14.62
N TYR A 230 4.74 -0.02 -14.71
CA TYR A 230 4.90 -0.95 -13.59
C TYR A 230 6.35 -1.03 -13.11
N SER A 231 7.32 -0.84 -14.01
CA SER A 231 8.74 -0.81 -13.67
C SER A 231 9.11 0.44 -12.90
N ASP A 232 8.56 1.61 -13.28
CA ASP A 232 8.82 2.86 -12.57
C ASP A 232 8.30 2.80 -11.13
N VAL A 233 7.08 2.25 -10.95
CA VAL A 233 6.52 2.02 -9.60
C VAL A 233 7.38 1.03 -8.81
N ALA A 234 7.89 -0.03 -9.45
CA ALA A 234 8.79 -0.98 -8.80
C ALA A 234 10.11 -0.31 -8.38
N SER A 235 10.68 0.55 -9.22
CA SER A 235 11.90 1.31 -8.94
C SER A 235 11.69 2.33 -7.81
N GLN A 236 10.56 3.03 -7.78
CA GLN A 236 10.20 3.92 -6.66
C GLN A 236 10.12 3.18 -5.33
N LEU A 237 9.74 1.90 -5.34
CA LEU A 237 9.70 1.05 -4.16
C LEU A 237 11.07 0.41 -3.83
N GLY A 238 12.13 0.72 -4.58
CA GLY A 238 13.44 0.09 -4.43
C GLY A 238 13.46 -1.39 -4.81
N LYS A 239 12.55 -1.82 -5.71
CA LYS A 239 12.34 -3.23 -6.10
C LYS A 239 12.28 -3.41 -7.62
N ASP A 240 13.31 -2.96 -8.34
CA ASP A 240 13.36 -2.90 -9.81
C ASP A 240 12.91 -4.17 -10.54
N LYS A 241 13.19 -5.35 -9.97
CA LYS A 241 12.81 -6.64 -10.57
C LYS A 241 11.39 -7.07 -10.23
N ALA A 242 10.66 -6.33 -9.39
CA ALA A 242 9.36 -6.74 -8.87
C ALA A 242 8.16 -6.23 -9.70
N TYR A 243 8.35 -5.78 -10.95
CA TYR A 243 7.30 -5.19 -11.78
C TYR A 243 6.07 -6.10 -11.96
N ARG A 244 6.23 -7.45 -11.99
CA ARG A 244 5.11 -8.41 -12.06
C ARG A 244 4.32 -8.43 -10.76
N ALA A 245 5.01 -8.40 -9.63
CA ALA A 245 4.35 -8.34 -8.31
C ALA A 245 3.64 -6.99 -8.12
N VAL A 246 4.23 -5.89 -8.58
CA VAL A 246 3.59 -4.58 -8.63
C VAL A 246 2.33 -4.62 -9.50
N ALA A 247 2.39 -5.22 -10.70
CA ALA A 247 1.23 -5.34 -11.58
C ALA A 247 0.08 -6.12 -10.90
N ASN A 248 0.38 -7.20 -10.19
CA ASN A 248 -0.61 -7.94 -9.41
C ASN A 248 -1.18 -7.10 -8.26
N ALA A 249 -0.36 -6.37 -7.52
CA ALA A 249 -0.82 -5.49 -6.45
C ALA A 249 -1.71 -4.35 -6.98
N VAL A 250 -1.35 -3.76 -8.12
CA VAL A 250 -2.15 -2.75 -8.84
C VAL A 250 -3.52 -3.32 -9.26
N ALA A 251 -3.55 -4.56 -9.77
CA ALA A 251 -4.79 -5.24 -10.15
C ALA A 251 -5.71 -5.58 -8.96
N MET A 252 -5.13 -5.75 -7.77
CA MET A 252 -5.88 -6.04 -6.53
C MET A 252 -6.39 -4.79 -5.79
N ASN A 253 -6.20 -3.59 -6.36
CA ASN A 253 -6.72 -2.35 -5.77
C ASN A 253 -8.23 -2.43 -5.54
N PRO A 254 -8.74 -2.21 -4.30
CA PRO A 254 -10.16 -2.26 -4.01
C PRO A 254 -10.88 -0.92 -4.24
N ILE A 255 -10.13 0.18 -4.46
CA ILE A 255 -10.69 1.54 -4.53
C ILE A 255 -10.27 2.20 -5.84
N ALA A 256 -11.13 2.05 -6.87
CA ALA A 256 -10.92 2.68 -8.18
C ALA A 256 -10.81 4.21 -8.05
N LEU A 257 -10.16 4.85 -8.99
CA LEU A 257 -9.99 6.29 -9.14
C LEU A 257 -9.21 6.92 -7.99
N LEU A 258 -9.69 6.83 -6.74
CA LEU A 258 -9.04 7.42 -5.56
C LEU A 258 -7.66 6.82 -5.29
N ILE A 259 -7.47 5.51 -5.53
CA ILE A 259 -6.13 4.91 -5.67
C ILE A 259 -5.91 4.75 -7.18
N PRO A 260 -5.09 5.60 -7.81
CA PRO A 260 -5.10 5.79 -9.27
C PRO A 260 -4.34 4.68 -10.01
N CYS A 261 -4.80 3.43 -9.87
CA CYS A 261 -4.23 2.29 -10.58
C CYS A 261 -4.39 2.37 -12.11
N HIS A 262 -5.29 3.21 -12.60
CA HIS A 262 -5.44 3.51 -14.03
C HIS A 262 -4.25 4.31 -14.58
N ARG A 263 -3.50 5.05 -13.74
CA ARG A 263 -2.28 5.81 -14.12
C ARG A 263 -1.05 4.92 -14.29
N VAL A 264 -1.17 3.59 -14.07
CA VAL A 264 -0.05 2.66 -14.28
C VAL A 264 -0.26 1.85 -15.56
N ILE A 265 0.70 1.92 -16.49
CA ILE A 265 0.64 1.29 -17.82
C ILE A 265 1.81 0.32 -18.01
N SER A 266 1.83 -0.44 -19.10
CA SER A 266 3.00 -1.24 -19.46
C SER A 266 4.13 -0.36 -20.02
N ASN A 267 5.37 -0.86 -20.01
CA ASN A 267 6.51 -0.16 -20.63
C ASN A 267 6.32 0.06 -22.14
N SER A 268 5.50 -0.77 -22.78
CA SER A 268 5.13 -0.62 -24.20
C SER A 268 4.06 0.45 -24.44
N GLY A 269 3.58 1.13 -23.39
CA GLY A 269 2.46 2.07 -23.46
C GLY A 269 1.08 1.40 -23.56
N GLU A 270 1.03 0.08 -23.48
CA GLU A 270 -0.23 -0.68 -23.59
C GLU A 270 -1.07 -0.59 -22.32
N MET A 271 -2.38 -0.44 -22.49
CA MET A 271 -3.35 -0.21 -21.41
C MET A 271 -4.30 -1.41 -21.22
N TYR A 272 -3.84 -2.63 -21.47
CA TYR A 272 -4.71 -3.80 -21.58
C TYR A 272 -5.28 -4.30 -20.26
N LYS A 273 -4.57 -4.18 -19.16
CA LYS A 273 -4.99 -4.78 -17.90
C LYS A 273 -5.48 -3.73 -16.93
N TYR A 274 -6.77 -3.65 -16.78
CA TYR A 274 -7.44 -2.87 -15.76
C TYR A 274 -8.60 -3.68 -15.19
N ARG A 275 -8.72 -3.77 -13.87
CA ARG A 275 -9.74 -4.59 -13.19
C ARG A 275 -11.15 -4.28 -13.66
N TRP A 276 -11.41 -3.02 -13.98
CA TRP A 276 -12.72 -2.51 -14.40
C TRP A 276 -12.82 -2.19 -15.89
N GLY A 277 -12.00 -2.83 -16.72
CA GLY A 277 -12.04 -2.73 -18.17
C GLY A 277 -11.04 -1.74 -18.79
N SER A 278 -10.39 -2.15 -19.86
CA SER A 278 -9.36 -1.35 -20.55
C SER A 278 -9.91 -0.08 -21.20
N VAL A 279 -11.16 -0.09 -21.66
CA VAL A 279 -11.83 1.08 -22.25
C VAL A 279 -12.01 2.15 -21.19
N ARG A 280 -12.47 1.77 -19.98
CA ARG A 280 -12.65 2.69 -18.87
C ARG A 280 -11.33 3.28 -18.39
N LYS A 281 -10.25 2.49 -18.37
CA LYS A 281 -8.90 3.00 -18.10
C LYS A 281 -8.53 4.15 -19.04
N LYS A 282 -8.74 3.97 -20.35
CA LYS A 282 -8.48 5.01 -21.36
C LYS A 282 -9.37 6.23 -21.16
N ALA A 283 -10.65 6.02 -20.85
CA ALA A 283 -11.59 7.12 -20.58
C ALA A 283 -11.18 7.94 -19.34
N LEU A 284 -10.77 7.29 -18.25
CA LEU A 284 -10.28 7.96 -17.04
C LEU A 284 -9.02 8.79 -17.34
N LEU A 285 -8.04 8.23 -18.04
CA LEU A 285 -6.82 8.95 -18.41
C LEU A 285 -7.12 10.15 -19.32
N GLY A 286 -8.02 10.00 -20.30
CA GLY A 286 -8.45 11.10 -21.15
C GLY A 286 -9.20 12.19 -20.39
N TRP A 287 -10.04 11.82 -19.44
CA TRP A 287 -10.77 12.74 -18.58
C TRP A 287 -9.83 13.54 -17.66
N GLU A 288 -8.84 12.89 -17.07
CA GLU A 288 -7.82 13.57 -16.25
C GLU A 288 -6.95 14.51 -17.11
N ALA A 289 -6.51 14.08 -18.28
CA ALA A 289 -5.72 14.90 -19.18
C ALA A 289 -6.45 16.18 -19.60
N ALA A 290 -7.78 16.11 -19.82
CA ALA A 290 -8.58 17.28 -20.18
C ALA A 290 -8.74 18.29 -19.03
N ARG A 291 -8.50 17.91 -17.77
CA ARG A 291 -8.62 18.76 -16.57
C ARG A 291 -7.29 19.39 -16.16
N THR A 292 -6.18 18.89 -16.67
CA THR A 292 -4.82 19.37 -16.35
C THR A 292 -4.29 20.37 -17.38
N VAL A 293 -5.04 20.63 -18.45
CA VAL A 293 -4.79 21.68 -19.45
C VAL A 293 -5.53 22.95 -19.04
#